data_0f269a6312d0014185e2bd957f16751b
#
_entry.id   0f269a6312d0014185e2bd957f16751b
#
_cell.length_a   1.000
_cell.length_b   1.000
_cell.length_c   1.000
_cell.angle_alpha   90.00
_cell.angle_beta   90.00
_cell.angle_gamma   90.00
#
_symmetry.space_group_name_H-M   'P 1'
#
loop_
_entity.id
_entity.type
_entity.pdbx_description
1 polymer ?
#
loop_
_entity_poly.entity_id
_entity_poly.type
_entity_poly.pdbx_seq_one_letter_code
_entity_poly.pdbx_strand_id
1 'polypeptide(L)'
;MRKLVDLANEESVVVSIKSEIGRLSEDPDTCVVLCDNVKGLGVGLDPSHYLAGPHRKRGFDNLISYTYNVYLRDSNETDLQVRVGQGEVDYGKLINQLNREKYDRALTIEMQEEPDVDHSAEMRKLRLLLESWL
;
A
#
# COMPACT_ATOMS: atom_id res chain seq x y z
N MET A 1 -11.20 -12.81 12.19
CA MET A 1 -11.37 -11.87 11.08
C MET A 1 -12.83 -11.53 10.81
N ARG A 2 -13.71 -12.48 10.44
CA ARG A 2 -15.14 -12.20 10.14
C ARG A 2 -15.85 -11.41 11.24
N LYS A 3 -15.79 -11.86 12.49
CA LYS A 3 -16.42 -11.13 13.63
C LYS A 3 -15.93 -9.71 13.77
N LEU A 4 -14.65 -9.43 13.49
CA LEU A 4 -14.09 -8.07 13.53
C LEU A 4 -14.67 -7.21 12.41
N VAL A 5 -14.77 -7.76 11.20
CA VAL A 5 -15.34 -7.06 10.04
C VAL A 5 -16.84 -6.81 10.25
N ASP A 6 -17.58 -7.78 10.78
CA ASP A 6 -19.01 -7.63 11.09
C ASP A 6 -19.24 -6.49 12.09
N LEU A 7 -18.48 -6.46 13.19
CA LEU A 7 -18.54 -5.39 14.20
C LEU A 7 -18.16 -4.03 13.60
N ALA A 8 -17.11 -3.97 12.78
CA ALA A 8 -16.70 -2.73 12.13
C ALA A 8 -17.78 -2.21 11.16
N ASN A 9 -18.44 -3.11 10.43
CA ASN A 9 -19.54 -2.73 9.55
C ASN A 9 -20.73 -2.13 10.31
N GLU A 10 -21.05 -2.65 11.51
CA GLU A 10 -22.07 -2.08 12.39
C GLU A 10 -21.75 -0.63 12.77
N GLU A 11 -20.47 -0.33 12.94
CA GLU A 11 -19.97 1.02 13.31
C GLU A 11 -19.59 1.88 12.09
N SER A 12 -19.87 1.43 10.87
CA SER A 12 -19.48 2.12 9.62
C SER A 12 -17.97 2.34 9.48
N VAL A 13 -17.18 1.42 10.02
CA VAL A 13 -15.71 1.43 9.95
C VAL A 13 -15.24 0.35 8.99
N VAL A 14 -14.23 0.64 8.20
CA VAL A 14 -13.62 -0.33 7.28
C VAL A 14 -12.43 -1.04 7.94
N VAL A 15 -12.28 -2.31 7.65
CA VAL A 15 -11.13 -3.12 8.09
C VAL A 15 -10.28 -3.49 6.88
N SER A 16 -8.99 -3.31 6.98
CA SER A 16 -8.04 -3.73 5.93
C SER A 16 -6.87 -4.51 6.50
N ILE A 17 -6.36 -5.45 5.69
CA ILE A 17 -5.10 -6.14 5.96
C ILE A 17 -3.98 -5.32 5.33
N LYS A 18 -3.04 -4.86 6.13
CA LYS A 18 -1.86 -4.16 5.61
C LYS A 18 -0.89 -5.14 4.95
N SER A 19 -0.36 -4.77 3.79
CA SER A 19 0.73 -5.50 3.13
C SER A 19 1.98 -5.48 4.00
N GLU A 20 2.55 -6.65 4.30
CA GLU A 20 3.73 -6.73 5.15
C GLU A 20 4.55 -8.01 4.87
N ILE A 21 5.84 -7.82 4.55
CA ILE A 21 6.81 -8.91 4.40
C ILE A 21 6.89 -9.71 5.71
N GLY A 22 6.93 -11.04 5.62
CA GLY A 22 6.96 -11.95 6.77
C GLY A 22 5.58 -12.21 7.39
N ARG A 23 4.50 -11.72 6.80
CA ARG A 23 3.11 -11.95 7.21
C ARG A 23 2.33 -12.67 6.09
N LEU A 24 1.11 -13.11 6.40
CA LEU A 24 0.23 -13.70 5.37
C LEU A 24 -0.03 -12.74 4.20
N SER A 25 0.04 -11.45 4.45
CA SER A 25 -0.18 -10.40 3.47
C SER A 25 1.04 -10.10 2.57
N GLU A 26 2.15 -10.81 2.74
CA GLU A 26 3.28 -10.69 1.81
C GLU A 26 2.98 -11.29 0.43
N ASP A 27 2.07 -12.27 0.39
CA ASP A 27 1.60 -12.89 -0.85
C ASP A 27 0.30 -12.20 -1.32
N PRO A 28 0.29 -11.52 -2.47
CA PRO A 28 -0.90 -10.84 -2.98
C PRO A 28 -2.06 -11.79 -3.26
N ASP A 29 -1.79 -13.02 -3.71
CA ASP A 29 -2.85 -14.00 -3.97
C ASP A 29 -3.55 -14.44 -2.66
N THR A 30 -2.78 -14.58 -1.59
CA THR A 30 -3.35 -14.86 -0.25
C THR A 30 -4.26 -13.72 0.22
N CYS A 31 -3.89 -12.47 -0.03
CA CYS A 31 -4.76 -11.32 0.30
C CYS A 31 -6.08 -11.36 -0.48
N VAL A 32 -6.05 -11.68 -1.77
CA VAL A 32 -7.27 -11.84 -2.59
C VAL A 32 -8.17 -12.91 -2.00
N VAL A 33 -7.63 -14.09 -1.70
CA VAL A 33 -8.39 -15.19 -1.09
C VAL A 33 -9.04 -14.78 0.23
N LEU A 34 -8.32 -14.04 1.08
CA LEU A 34 -8.85 -13.56 2.36
C LEU A 34 -9.99 -12.56 2.14
N CYS A 35 -9.84 -11.60 1.25
CA CYS A 35 -10.87 -10.61 0.92
C CYS A 35 -12.12 -11.25 0.30
N ASP A 36 -11.94 -12.22 -0.59
CA ASP A 36 -13.07 -12.96 -1.20
C ASP A 36 -13.85 -13.78 -0.18
N ASN A 37 -13.17 -14.32 0.83
CA ASN A 37 -13.80 -15.15 1.87
C ASN A 37 -14.39 -14.35 3.05
N VAL A 38 -14.01 -13.08 3.20
CA VAL A 38 -14.48 -12.20 4.28
C VAL A 38 -15.03 -10.92 3.67
N LYS A 39 -16.34 -10.93 3.38
CA LYS A 39 -17.02 -9.78 2.78
C LYS A 39 -16.86 -8.53 3.63
N GLY A 40 -16.40 -7.43 3.03
CA GLY A 40 -16.14 -6.16 3.72
C GLY A 40 -14.70 -6.01 4.23
N LEU A 41 -13.86 -7.03 4.07
CA LEU A 41 -12.43 -6.94 4.30
C LEU A 41 -11.73 -6.35 3.07
N GLY A 42 -10.85 -5.38 3.28
CA GLY A 42 -10.02 -4.81 2.22
C GLY A 42 -8.52 -4.97 2.47
N VAL A 43 -7.75 -4.32 1.63
CA VAL A 43 -6.28 -4.29 1.70
C VAL A 43 -5.80 -2.88 1.99
N GLY A 44 -4.88 -2.75 2.95
CA GLY A 44 -4.02 -1.59 3.11
C GLY A 44 -2.76 -1.82 2.27
N LEU A 45 -2.80 -1.34 1.02
CA LEU A 45 -1.76 -1.59 0.04
C LEU A 45 -0.50 -0.78 0.33
N ASP A 46 0.62 -1.46 0.53
CA ASP A 46 1.95 -0.85 0.57
C ASP A 46 2.80 -1.47 -0.55
N PRO A 47 2.97 -0.78 -1.68
CA PRO A 47 3.71 -1.30 -2.83
C PRO A 47 5.15 -1.71 -2.52
N SER A 48 5.79 -1.06 -1.54
CA SER A 48 7.17 -1.34 -1.16
C SER A 48 7.37 -2.76 -0.64
N HIS A 49 6.37 -3.32 0.07
CA HIS A 49 6.42 -4.71 0.54
C HIS A 49 6.34 -5.73 -0.59
N TYR A 50 5.71 -5.38 -1.70
CA TYR A 50 5.68 -6.25 -2.89
C TYR A 50 6.89 -6.05 -3.78
N LEU A 51 7.46 -4.84 -3.82
CA LEU A 51 8.68 -4.56 -4.59
C LEU A 51 9.92 -5.20 -3.95
N ALA A 52 10.11 -5.01 -2.64
CA ALA A 52 11.24 -5.57 -1.89
C ALA A 52 11.00 -7.01 -1.39
N GLY A 53 9.78 -7.52 -1.48
CA GLY A 53 9.39 -8.81 -0.93
C GLY A 53 9.63 -10.00 -1.85
N PRO A 54 9.37 -11.22 -1.33
CA PRO A 54 9.64 -12.47 -2.06
C PRO A 54 8.75 -12.68 -3.30
N HIS A 55 7.59 -11.99 -3.35
CA HIS A 55 6.60 -12.14 -4.42
C HIS A 55 6.65 -11.04 -5.49
N ARG A 56 7.73 -10.27 -5.56
CA ARG A 56 7.88 -9.12 -6.48
C ARG A 56 7.58 -9.42 -7.95
N LYS A 57 7.87 -10.64 -8.41
CA LYS A 57 7.62 -11.05 -9.80
C LYS A 57 6.13 -11.14 -10.15
N ARG A 58 5.26 -11.37 -9.16
CA ARG A 58 3.80 -11.41 -9.35
C ARG A 58 3.19 -10.01 -9.40
N GLY A 59 3.81 -9.05 -8.72
CA GLY A 59 3.25 -7.72 -8.52
C GLY A 59 2.02 -7.75 -7.61
N PHE A 60 1.30 -6.64 -7.58
CA PHE A 60 0.11 -6.43 -6.72
C PHE A 60 -1.11 -5.94 -7.50
N ASP A 61 -1.10 -6.05 -8.82
CA ASP A 61 -2.18 -5.52 -9.68
C ASP A 61 -3.56 -6.10 -9.32
N ASN A 62 -3.59 -7.35 -8.85
CA ASN A 62 -4.81 -8.04 -8.41
C ASN A 62 -5.37 -7.49 -7.08
N LEU A 63 -4.63 -6.67 -6.34
CA LEU A 63 -5.06 -6.08 -5.07
C LEU A 63 -5.72 -4.72 -5.20
N ILE A 64 -5.59 -4.06 -6.35
CA ILE A 64 -6.06 -2.68 -6.53
C ILE A 64 -7.56 -2.56 -6.25
N SER A 65 -8.38 -3.49 -6.73
CA SER A 65 -9.83 -3.49 -6.50
C SER A 65 -10.25 -3.77 -5.05
N TYR A 66 -9.37 -4.33 -4.24
CA TYR A 66 -9.59 -4.59 -2.81
C TYR A 66 -9.01 -3.50 -1.90
N THR A 67 -8.37 -2.48 -2.48
CA THR A 67 -7.60 -1.50 -1.70
C THR A 67 -8.52 -0.49 -1.00
N TYR A 68 -8.39 -0.40 0.33
CA TYR A 68 -9.09 0.56 1.18
C TYR A 68 -8.20 1.68 1.71
N ASN A 69 -6.90 1.48 1.74
CA ASN A 69 -5.92 2.52 2.03
C ASN A 69 -4.62 2.20 1.29
N VAL A 70 -3.86 3.22 0.95
CA VAL A 70 -2.54 3.09 0.30
C VAL A 70 -1.50 3.71 1.19
N TYR A 71 -0.42 2.96 1.46
CA TYR A 71 0.75 3.42 2.22
C TYR A 71 1.92 3.58 1.27
N LEU A 72 2.57 4.72 1.31
CA LEU A 72 3.59 5.10 0.33
C LEU A 72 4.89 5.51 0.99
N ARG A 73 5.95 4.92 0.52
CA ARG A 73 7.34 5.29 0.69
C ARG A 73 8.08 4.95 -0.60
N ASP A 74 9.25 5.49 -0.82
CA ASP A 74 10.07 5.03 -1.93
C ASP A 74 10.90 3.82 -1.52
N SER A 75 11.05 2.85 -2.41
CA SER A 75 11.70 1.56 -2.16
C SER A 75 12.30 1.00 -3.44
N ASN A 76 13.17 0.01 -3.30
CA ASN A 76 13.72 -0.75 -4.40
C ASN A 76 13.64 -2.26 -4.11
N GLU A 77 14.24 -3.09 -4.97
CA GLU A 77 14.20 -4.55 -4.82
C GLU A 77 14.89 -5.08 -3.56
N THR A 78 15.82 -4.34 -2.98
CA THR A 78 16.63 -4.77 -1.83
C THR A 78 16.25 -4.06 -0.55
N ASP A 79 15.73 -2.83 -0.63
CA ASP A 79 15.47 -1.98 0.51
C ASP A 79 14.01 -1.53 0.54
N LEU A 80 13.35 -1.79 1.65
CA LEU A 80 11.96 -1.43 1.87
C LEU A 80 11.74 0.08 1.86
N GLN A 81 12.76 0.86 2.23
CA GLN A 81 12.74 2.31 2.16
C GLN A 81 14.08 2.85 1.65
N VAL A 82 14.02 3.75 0.69
CA VAL A 82 15.13 4.54 0.18
C VAL A 82 14.76 6.02 0.14
N ARG A 83 15.75 6.88 -0.13
CA ARG A 83 15.49 8.31 -0.32
C ARG A 83 14.54 8.52 -1.49
N VAL A 84 13.60 9.44 -1.32
CA VAL A 84 12.59 9.76 -2.34
C VAL A 84 13.24 10.17 -3.66
N GLY A 85 12.88 9.49 -4.73
CA GLY A 85 13.44 9.64 -6.07
C GLY A 85 14.63 8.72 -6.38
N GLN A 86 15.06 7.90 -5.41
CA GLN A 86 16.11 6.89 -5.61
C GLN A 86 15.56 5.47 -5.67
N GLY A 87 14.24 5.32 -5.54
CA GLY A 87 13.57 4.04 -5.61
C GLY A 87 13.03 3.70 -6.99
N GLU A 88 12.29 2.61 -7.02
CA GLU A 88 11.73 2.00 -8.24
C GLU A 88 10.20 1.91 -8.21
N VAL A 89 9.55 2.54 -7.22
CA VAL A 89 8.09 2.57 -7.16
C VAL A 89 7.53 3.39 -8.30
N ASP A 90 6.75 2.75 -9.17
CA ASP A 90 6.07 3.41 -10.29
C ASP A 90 4.76 4.06 -9.79
N TYR A 91 4.88 5.27 -9.25
CA TYR A 91 3.75 6.05 -8.74
C TYR A 91 2.73 6.39 -9.82
N GLY A 92 3.20 6.68 -11.04
CA GLY A 92 2.30 6.98 -12.16
C GLY A 92 1.40 5.79 -12.52
N LYS A 93 1.98 4.60 -12.63
CA LYS A 93 1.22 3.35 -12.84
C LYS A 93 0.23 3.12 -11.71
N LEU A 94 0.68 3.21 -10.46
CA LEU A 94 -0.16 3.00 -9.28
C LEU A 94 -1.37 3.95 -9.27
N ILE A 95 -1.15 5.24 -9.43
CA ILE A 95 -2.22 6.24 -9.43
C ILE A 95 -3.20 6.00 -10.59
N ASN A 96 -2.70 5.65 -11.77
CA ASN A 96 -3.56 5.31 -12.91
C ASN A 96 -4.42 4.06 -12.62
N GLN A 97 -3.88 3.04 -11.96
CA GLN A 97 -4.64 1.84 -11.57
C GLN A 97 -5.71 2.18 -10.54
N LEU A 98 -5.38 2.95 -9.51
CA LEU A 98 -6.33 3.42 -8.49
C LEU A 98 -7.46 4.25 -9.12
N ASN A 99 -7.15 5.14 -10.04
CA ASN A 99 -8.14 5.95 -10.75
C ASN A 99 -9.11 5.09 -11.59
N ARG A 100 -8.63 4.03 -12.23
CA ARG A 100 -9.49 3.09 -12.98
C ARG A 100 -10.49 2.38 -12.08
N GLU A 101 -10.09 2.04 -10.86
CA GLU A 101 -10.96 1.44 -9.84
C GLU A 101 -11.78 2.48 -9.05
N LYS A 102 -11.72 3.76 -9.45
CA LYS A 102 -12.41 4.88 -8.80
C LYS A 102 -12.08 5.01 -7.30
N TYR A 103 -10.83 4.74 -6.97
CA TYR A 103 -10.33 4.88 -5.60
C TYR A 103 -10.39 6.36 -5.19
N ASP A 104 -11.14 6.66 -4.15
CA ASP A 104 -11.40 8.01 -3.62
C ASP A 104 -10.96 8.17 -2.14
N ARG A 105 -10.12 7.26 -1.65
CA ARG A 105 -9.64 7.23 -0.27
C ARG A 105 -8.24 7.81 -0.14
N ALA A 106 -7.69 7.75 1.06
CA ALA A 106 -6.40 8.37 1.37
C ALA A 106 -5.20 7.68 0.69
N LEU A 107 -4.26 8.52 0.25
CA LEU A 107 -2.87 8.12 -0.02
C LEU A 107 -2.04 8.56 1.19
N THR A 108 -1.55 7.60 1.95
CA THR A 108 -0.86 7.84 3.22
C THR A 108 0.65 7.73 3.03
N ILE A 109 1.38 8.78 3.31
CA ILE A 109 2.85 8.72 3.36
C ILE A 109 3.25 8.07 4.68
N GLU A 110 3.93 6.94 4.61
CA GLU A 110 4.44 6.21 5.76
C GLU A 110 5.93 5.93 5.58
N MET A 111 6.75 6.73 6.23
CA MET A 111 8.20 6.65 6.17
C MET A 111 8.79 6.54 7.57
N GLN A 112 9.85 5.75 7.71
CA GLN A 112 10.64 5.70 8.93
C GLN A 112 11.66 6.82 8.96
N GLU A 113 11.91 7.36 10.15
CA GLU A 113 13.01 8.30 10.35
C GLU A 113 14.36 7.59 10.15
N GLU A 114 15.26 8.24 9.44
CA GLU A 114 16.61 7.75 9.20
C GLU A 114 17.63 8.74 9.77
N PRO A 115 18.76 8.27 10.31
CA PRO A 115 19.85 9.14 10.76
C PRO A 115 20.33 10.04 9.63
N ASP A 116 20.63 11.29 9.94
CA ASP A 116 21.18 12.28 9.01
C ASP A 116 20.26 12.65 7.82
N VAL A 117 18.97 12.32 7.92
CA VAL A 117 17.95 12.68 6.92
C VAL A 117 16.92 13.61 7.56
N ASP A 118 16.62 14.72 6.89
CA ASP A 118 15.47 15.55 7.27
C ASP A 118 14.17 14.85 6.88
N HIS A 119 13.58 14.16 7.86
CA HIS A 119 12.36 13.38 7.68
C HIS A 119 11.19 14.20 7.12
N SER A 120 11.00 15.42 7.63
CA SER A 120 9.93 16.31 7.17
C SER A 120 10.14 16.75 5.71
N ALA A 121 11.39 16.99 5.31
CA ALA A 121 11.73 17.32 3.93
C ALA A 121 11.48 16.13 2.98
N GLU A 122 11.84 14.90 3.39
CA GLU A 122 11.58 13.70 2.58
C GLU A 122 10.07 13.42 2.43
N MET A 123 9.29 13.56 3.50
CA MET A 123 7.83 13.43 3.42
C MET A 123 7.21 14.47 2.49
N ARG A 124 7.66 15.72 2.57
CA ARG A 124 7.20 16.79 1.67
C ARG A 124 7.58 16.52 0.22
N LYS A 125 8.77 16.01 -0.03
CA LYS A 125 9.25 15.64 -1.36
C LYS A 125 8.37 14.54 -1.98
N LEU A 126 8.05 13.49 -1.22
CA LEU A 126 7.15 12.44 -1.69
C LEU A 126 5.75 12.97 -1.95
N ARG A 127 5.22 13.82 -1.08
CA ARG A 127 3.93 14.45 -1.28
C ARG A 127 3.88 15.25 -2.59
N LEU A 128 4.86 16.10 -2.85
CA LEU A 128 4.92 16.89 -4.07
C LEU A 128 5.03 16.01 -5.33
N LEU A 129 5.80 14.92 -5.23
CA LEU A 129 5.89 13.93 -6.30
C LEU A 129 4.53 13.30 -6.60
N LEU A 130 3.80 12.86 -5.57
CA LEU A 130 2.47 12.28 -5.72
C LEU A 130 1.45 13.29 -6.29
N GLU A 131 1.46 14.52 -5.78
CA GLU A 131 0.58 15.60 -6.27
C GLU A 131 0.78 15.88 -7.76
N SER A 132 1.98 15.63 -8.31
CA SER A 132 2.25 15.80 -9.75
C SER A 132 1.52 14.77 -10.63
N TRP A 133 1.02 13.67 -10.06
CA TRP A 133 0.27 12.63 -10.76
C TRP A 133 -1.25 12.71 -10.54
N LEU A 134 -1.69 13.48 -9.56
CA LEU A 134 -3.10 13.72 -9.26
C LEU A 134 -3.63 14.88 -10.10
#